data_3735a24bbfac92514645ede7a7c5c29b
#
_entry.id   3735a24bbfac92514645ede7a7c5c29b
#
_cell.length_a   1.000
_cell.length_b   1.000
_cell.length_c   1.000
_cell.angle_alpha   90.00
_cell.angle_beta   90.00
_cell.angle_gamma   90.00
#
_symmetry.space_group_name_H-M   'P 1'
#
loop_
_entity.id
_entity.type
_entity.pdbx_description
1 polymer ?
#
loop_
_entity_poly.entity_id
_entity_poly.type
_entity_poly.pdbx_seq_one_letter_code
_entity_poly.pdbx_strand_id
1 'polypeptide(L)'
;DVDWHNLGSGTVQSQSSYYKKISMLSYVARINYAYKGKYMLTVSSRWDGSSKFQKDNRWGMFPSAALAWRISDEDFMGFASKWLSNLKLRASFGVTGNNAGVGPYDTQALANIKYYYNYGSSVANGYGYTMTNADLTWEKTTEINLGLDFGFLNNRINGSIDIYNKDSKDLLMEMETPFELGSYTGSIVSNVGKVNNKGMEIQLNTINVKNKDWNWETTFSFARNINSIKELNGTKEDLVGNKWFINHPIDVVYGYKYTGICTREEAQAYAQDPKMKTKFYEGEMKIYDKDGNGTIDANDKMILGHCAPTWTGSFTSNLSYKNIDFSFSIYTSQGGMVYSPFMAEFVDYGQRGMNRLNMDYYIPQGAPILGADGSIAYQEATHYGSYPFPTNGGNGKGGGAYWQSGANEDRAQNFVDNSYVRVKNITLGYTFPQKWISKLHISNLRIYANVLNPFTFTSYEGFDPEWADAQVGDGTGGVSSRTYQVGINLKF
;
A
#
# COMPACT_ATOMS: atom_id res chain seq x y z
N ASP A 1 9.39 51.07 13.31
CA ASP A 1 10.20 49.88 13.56
C ASP A 1 9.44 48.97 14.52
N VAL A 2 8.96 47.87 14.04
CA VAL A 2 8.28 46.86 14.84
C VAL A 2 9.34 45.88 15.34
N ASP A 3 9.63 45.96 16.65
CA ASP A 3 10.46 44.94 17.27
C ASP A 3 9.71 43.61 17.25
N TRP A 4 10.38 42.55 16.79
CA TRP A 4 9.79 41.19 16.69
C TRP A 4 9.25 40.65 18.02
N HIS A 5 9.59 41.26 19.14
CA HIS A 5 9.04 40.94 20.45
C HIS A 5 7.71 41.67 20.77
N ASN A 6 7.28 42.61 19.93
CA ASN A 6 6.10 43.44 20.22
C ASN A 6 4.90 43.07 19.36
N LEU A 7 4.12 42.08 19.80
CA LEU A 7 2.87 41.67 19.17
C LEU A 7 1.76 42.72 19.17
N GLY A 8 1.91 43.77 20.03
CA GLY A 8 0.94 44.87 20.13
C GLY A 8 1.11 45.98 19.10
N SER A 9 2.17 45.98 18.30
CA SER A 9 2.49 47.04 17.33
C SER A 9 1.83 46.90 15.98
N GLY A 10 1.10 45.80 15.73
CA GLY A 10 0.40 45.52 14.47
C GLY A 10 -1.08 45.33 14.67
N THR A 11 -1.84 45.40 13.55
CA THR A 11 -3.23 44.98 13.54
C THR A 11 -3.28 43.47 13.51
N VAL A 12 -3.81 42.84 14.54
CA VAL A 12 -3.97 41.40 14.62
C VAL A 12 -4.99 40.94 13.58
N GLN A 13 -4.54 40.20 12.55
CA GLN A 13 -5.41 39.59 11.54
C GLN A 13 -6.01 38.28 12.06
N SER A 14 -5.19 37.44 12.65
CA SER A 14 -5.62 36.26 13.37
C SER A 14 -4.50 35.80 14.30
N GLN A 15 -4.88 35.21 15.42
CA GLN A 15 -3.93 34.51 16.28
C GLN A 15 -4.56 33.22 16.78
N SER A 16 -3.76 32.15 16.82
CA SER A 16 -4.19 30.90 17.42
C SER A 16 -3.04 30.30 18.22
N SER A 17 -3.36 29.67 19.32
CA SER A 17 -2.42 28.88 20.09
C SER A 17 -3.01 27.47 20.30
N TYR A 18 -2.17 26.48 20.29
CA TYR A 18 -2.58 25.11 20.43
C TYR A 18 -1.64 24.35 21.38
N TYR A 19 -2.22 23.68 22.37
CA TYR A 19 -1.47 22.87 23.31
C TYR A 19 -1.99 21.46 23.34
N LYS A 20 -1.09 20.47 23.11
CA LYS A 20 -1.38 19.04 23.22
C LYS A 20 -0.55 18.41 24.32
N LYS A 21 -1.19 17.63 25.18
CA LYS A 21 -0.52 16.79 26.16
C LYS A 21 -1.04 15.38 26.11
N ILE A 22 -0.16 14.42 25.86
CA ILE A 22 -0.46 12.99 25.86
C ILE A 22 0.47 12.34 26.88
N SER A 23 -0.10 11.50 27.72
CA SER A 23 0.66 10.70 28.70
C SER A 23 0.30 9.23 28.52
N MET A 24 1.30 8.36 28.63
CA MET A 24 1.13 6.91 28.56
C MET A 24 1.94 6.27 29.68
N LEU A 25 1.36 5.29 30.35
CA LEU A 25 2.02 4.49 31.38
C LEU A 25 1.83 3.00 31.06
N SER A 26 2.89 2.23 31.12
CA SER A 26 2.85 0.81 30.76
C SER A 26 3.49 -0.05 31.84
N TYR A 27 2.84 -1.16 32.17
CA TYR A 27 3.39 -2.24 32.98
C TYR A 27 3.55 -3.48 32.13
N VAL A 28 4.69 -4.16 32.22
CA VAL A 28 4.98 -5.38 31.45
C VAL A 28 5.45 -6.46 32.39
N ALA A 29 4.86 -7.64 32.26
CA ALA A 29 5.35 -8.86 32.91
C ALA A 29 5.57 -9.93 31.83
N ARG A 30 6.70 -10.68 31.95
CA ARG A 30 7.03 -11.77 31.03
C ARG A 30 7.70 -12.92 31.79
N ILE A 31 7.27 -14.12 31.46
CA ILE A 31 7.84 -15.37 31.93
C ILE A 31 8.28 -16.18 30.73
N ASN A 32 9.54 -16.62 30.72
CA ASN A 32 10.07 -17.56 29.75
C ASN A 32 10.49 -18.83 30.48
N TYR A 33 10.01 -19.97 29.98
CA TYR A 33 10.35 -21.27 30.51
C TYR A 33 10.84 -22.17 29.38
N ALA A 34 11.92 -22.86 29.60
CA ALA A 34 12.46 -23.86 28.68
C ALA A 34 12.78 -25.14 29.41
N TYR A 35 12.20 -26.24 28.97
CA TYR A 35 12.46 -27.57 29.52
C TYR A 35 13.31 -28.39 28.56
N LYS A 36 14.50 -28.79 29.01
CA LYS A 36 15.49 -29.57 28.23
C LYS A 36 15.85 -28.96 26.87
N GLY A 37 15.58 -27.67 26.64
CA GLY A 37 15.73 -27.03 25.32
C GLY A 37 14.73 -27.50 24.24
N LYS A 38 13.86 -28.46 24.56
CA LYS A 38 12.88 -29.06 23.66
C LYS A 38 11.54 -28.35 23.69
N TYR A 39 11.06 -28.01 24.89
CA TYR A 39 9.75 -27.34 25.09
C TYR A 39 9.98 -25.95 25.63
N MET A 40 9.46 -24.97 24.94
CA MET A 40 9.59 -23.56 25.28
C MET A 40 8.23 -22.93 25.44
N LEU A 41 8.06 -22.18 26.52
CA LEU A 41 6.86 -21.42 26.83
C LEU A 41 7.25 -19.99 27.12
N THR A 42 6.59 -19.05 26.46
CA THR A 42 6.64 -17.64 26.81
C THR A 42 5.23 -17.17 27.11
N VAL A 43 5.02 -16.54 28.25
CA VAL A 43 3.77 -15.87 28.60
C VAL A 43 4.12 -14.43 28.95
N SER A 44 3.41 -13.49 28.39
CA SER A 44 3.56 -12.09 28.75
C SER A 44 2.23 -11.37 28.77
N SER A 45 2.17 -10.31 29.57
CA SER A 45 1.05 -9.40 29.58
C SER A 45 1.56 -7.98 29.70
N ARG A 46 0.94 -7.09 28.95
CA ARG A 46 1.18 -5.67 29.00
C ARG A 46 -0.11 -4.94 29.36
N TRP A 47 -0.01 -4.04 30.31
CA TRP A 47 -1.09 -3.14 30.71
C TRP A 47 -0.69 -1.72 30.33
N ASP A 48 -1.44 -1.10 29.44
CA ASP A 48 -1.17 0.24 28.96
C ASP A 48 -2.30 1.18 29.36
N GLY A 49 -1.95 2.29 30.01
CA GLY A 49 -2.87 3.36 30.34
C GLY A 49 -2.56 4.62 29.51
N SER A 50 -3.57 5.15 28.80
CA SER A 50 -3.43 6.33 27.95
C SER A 50 -4.36 7.46 28.40
N SER A 51 -3.81 8.69 28.47
CA SER A 51 -4.59 9.88 28.81
C SER A 51 -5.60 10.31 27.73
N LYS A 52 -5.59 9.67 26.55
CA LYS A 52 -6.55 9.90 25.48
C LYS A 52 -7.95 9.40 25.82
N PHE A 53 -8.05 8.41 26.71
CA PHE A 53 -9.30 7.77 27.09
C PHE A 53 -9.81 8.29 28.44
N GLN A 54 -11.11 8.21 28.64
CA GLN A 54 -11.75 8.49 29.93
C GLN A 54 -11.28 7.49 31.00
N LYS A 55 -11.52 7.84 32.27
CA LYS A 55 -10.96 7.12 33.44
C LYS A 55 -11.24 5.61 33.37
N ASP A 56 -12.43 5.21 32.99
CA ASP A 56 -12.90 3.82 33.03
C ASP A 56 -12.36 2.99 31.84
N ASN A 57 -12.07 3.62 30.70
CA ASN A 57 -11.57 3.00 29.47
C ASN A 57 -10.06 3.21 29.25
N ARG A 58 -9.38 3.87 30.22
CA ARG A 58 -7.99 4.29 30.09
C ARG A 58 -7.03 3.12 29.96
N TRP A 59 -7.28 2.03 30.66
CA TRP A 59 -6.39 0.89 30.75
C TRP A 59 -6.78 -0.25 29.81
N GLY A 60 -5.85 -0.65 28.96
CA GLY A 60 -5.95 -1.85 28.15
C GLY A 60 -5.01 -2.95 28.62
N MET A 61 -5.49 -4.20 28.64
CA MET A 61 -4.67 -5.39 28.93
C MET A 61 -4.44 -6.18 27.65
N PHE A 62 -3.17 -6.49 27.36
CA PHE A 62 -2.72 -7.14 26.13
C PHE A 62 -1.88 -8.38 26.47
N PRO A 63 -2.55 -9.53 26.68
CA PRO A 63 -1.86 -10.79 26.97
C PRO A 63 -1.27 -11.43 25.72
N SER A 64 -0.20 -12.21 25.88
CA SER A 64 0.31 -13.09 24.83
C SER A 64 0.89 -14.38 25.42
N ALA A 65 0.80 -15.46 24.64
CA ALA A 65 1.39 -16.74 24.94
C ALA A 65 2.01 -17.34 23.68
N ALA A 66 3.17 -17.96 23.81
CA ALA A 66 3.83 -18.66 22.72
C ALA A 66 4.38 -20.00 23.23
N LEU A 67 4.14 -21.05 22.45
CA LEU A 67 4.66 -22.39 22.66
C LEU A 67 5.58 -22.73 21.50
N ALA A 68 6.69 -23.40 21.81
CA ALA A 68 7.52 -23.99 20.77
C ALA A 68 8.00 -25.38 21.22
N TRP A 69 7.94 -26.31 20.29
CA TRP A 69 8.37 -27.68 20.48
C TRP A 69 9.44 -28.03 19.43
N ARG A 70 10.64 -28.33 19.90
CA ARG A 70 11.74 -28.79 19.07
C ARG A 70 11.64 -30.31 18.89
N ILE A 71 10.91 -30.70 17.85
CA ILE A 71 10.61 -32.10 17.55
C ILE A 71 11.89 -32.88 17.20
N SER A 72 12.82 -32.22 16.49
CA SER A 72 14.08 -32.83 16.07
C SER A 72 14.93 -33.39 17.21
N ASP A 73 14.74 -32.85 18.45
CA ASP A 73 15.53 -33.23 19.61
C ASP A 73 14.86 -34.37 20.42
N GLU A 74 13.72 -34.88 19.96
CA GLU A 74 13.03 -35.99 20.61
C GLU A 74 13.67 -37.33 20.29
N ASP A 75 13.67 -38.25 21.28
CA ASP A 75 14.32 -39.56 21.14
C ASP A 75 13.73 -40.38 19.98
N PHE A 76 12.43 -40.26 19.71
CA PHE A 76 11.77 -40.94 18.59
C PHE A 76 12.20 -40.39 17.22
N MET A 77 12.86 -39.24 17.15
CA MET A 77 13.39 -38.64 15.92
C MET A 77 14.82 -39.08 15.61
N GLY A 78 15.41 -39.95 16.43
CA GLY A 78 16.78 -40.43 16.25
C GLY A 78 17.06 -41.02 14.85
N PHE A 79 16.05 -41.64 14.22
CA PHE A 79 16.15 -42.16 12.84
C PHE A 79 16.39 -41.08 11.79
N ALA A 80 15.94 -39.87 12.04
CA ALA A 80 16.04 -38.73 11.13
C ALA A 80 17.30 -37.88 11.33
N SER A 81 18.06 -38.10 12.39
CA SER A 81 19.20 -37.25 12.82
C SER A 81 20.29 -37.05 11.76
N LYS A 82 20.40 -37.97 10.79
CA LYS A 82 21.38 -37.88 9.70
C LYS A 82 21.04 -36.83 8.65
N TRP A 83 19.76 -36.53 8.46
CA TRP A 83 19.30 -35.63 7.40
C TRP A 83 18.45 -34.47 7.93
N LEU A 84 17.77 -34.63 9.07
CA LEU A 84 16.95 -33.60 9.72
C LEU A 84 17.79 -32.94 10.81
N SER A 85 18.13 -31.67 10.62
CA SER A 85 18.96 -30.89 11.55
C SER A 85 18.14 -30.07 12.52
N ASN A 86 16.94 -29.65 12.12
CA ASN A 86 16.01 -28.90 12.95
C ASN A 86 14.58 -29.13 12.47
N LEU A 87 13.70 -29.40 13.41
CA LEU A 87 12.26 -29.38 13.18
C LEU A 87 11.61 -28.82 14.44
N LYS A 88 11.06 -27.60 14.32
CA LYS A 88 10.45 -26.92 15.46
C LYS A 88 9.06 -26.41 15.08
N LEU A 89 8.06 -26.83 15.81
CA LEU A 89 6.71 -26.35 15.72
C LEU A 89 6.53 -25.17 16.68
N ARG A 90 5.88 -24.11 16.22
CA ARG A 90 5.55 -22.92 17.01
C ARG A 90 4.05 -22.65 16.94
N ALA A 91 3.46 -22.27 18.06
CA ALA A 91 2.10 -21.77 18.13
C ALA A 91 2.10 -20.54 19.04
N SER A 92 1.50 -19.46 18.60
CA SER A 92 1.36 -18.27 19.41
C SER A 92 -0.02 -17.65 19.32
N PHE A 93 -0.41 -17.02 20.40
CA PHE A 93 -1.58 -16.20 20.57
C PHE A 93 -1.15 -14.88 21.19
N GLY A 94 -1.66 -13.77 20.68
CA GLY A 94 -1.37 -12.46 21.24
C GLY A 94 -2.49 -11.48 21.00
N VAL A 95 -2.64 -10.56 21.93
CA VAL A 95 -3.52 -9.39 21.79
C VAL A 95 -2.65 -8.16 21.81
N THR A 96 -2.86 -7.27 20.84
CA THR A 96 -2.22 -5.95 20.78
C THR A 96 -3.28 -4.85 20.80
N GLY A 97 -2.95 -3.74 21.47
CA GLY A 97 -3.80 -2.55 21.52
C GLY A 97 -3.27 -1.45 20.63
N ASN A 98 -4.19 -0.69 20.04
CA ASN A 98 -3.88 0.53 19.30
C ASN A 98 -4.77 1.67 19.79
N ASN A 99 -4.21 2.87 19.93
CA ASN A 99 -4.90 4.11 20.26
C ASN A 99 -4.53 5.28 19.32
N ALA A 100 -3.93 4.95 18.17
CA ALA A 100 -3.44 5.98 17.25
C ALA A 100 -4.59 6.81 16.66
N GLY A 101 -5.74 6.18 16.39
CA GLY A 101 -6.92 6.82 15.85
C GLY A 101 -7.67 7.75 16.81
N VAL A 102 -7.26 7.85 18.11
CA VAL A 102 -7.87 8.77 19.07
C VAL A 102 -6.96 9.96 19.28
N GLY A 103 -7.49 11.16 19.09
CA GLY A 103 -6.82 12.42 19.43
C GLY A 103 -6.72 12.64 20.95
N PRO A 104 -5.91 13.60 21.39
CA PRO A 104 -5.65 13.83 22.82
C PRO A 104 -6.87 14.22 23.62
N TYR A 105 -7.92 14.73 22.98
CA TYR A 105 -9.12 15.28 23.63
C TYR A 105 -10.43 14.80 22.99
N ASP A 106 -10.41 13.80 22.12
CA ASP A 106 -11.60 13.31 21.38
C ASP A 106 -12.67 12.73 22.31
N THR A 107 -12.30 12.34 23.53
CA THR A 107 -13.23 11.88 24.57
C THR A 107 -13.77 13.03 25.45
N GLN A 108 -13.44 14.30 25.15
CA GLN A 108 -13.83 15.47 25.92
C GLN A 108 -14.63 16.43 25.06
N ALA A 109 -15.80 16.83 25.52
CA ALA A 109 -16.59 17.85 24.85
C ALA A 109 -15.86 19.20 24.93
N LEU A 110 -15.43 19.71 23.81
CA LEU A 110 -14.76 21.01 23.69
C LEU A 110 -15.68 21.99 23.02
N ALA A 111 -15.78 23.19 23.64
CA ALA A 111 -16.49 24.31 23.05
C ALA A 111 -15.60 25.00 21.99
N ASN A 112 -16.16 25.24 20.84
CA ASN A 112 -15.54 26.03 19.78
C ASN A 112 -16.27 27.37 19.65
N ILE A 113 -15.54 28.48 19.84
CA ILE A 113 -16.08 29.83 19.83
C ILE A 113 -15.89 30.55 18.47
N LYS A 114 -15.63 29.82 17.40
CA LYS A 114 -15.38 30.39 16.07
C LYS A 114 -16.65 30.72 15.26
N TYR A 115 -17.83 30.65 15.85
CA TYR A 115 -19.06 30.90 15.12
C TYR A 115 -19.50 32.36 15.31
N TYR A 116 -19.78 33.02 14.19
CA TYR A 116 -20.23 34.39 14.14
C TYR A 116 -21.67 34.41 13.66
N TYR A 117 -22.52 35.10 14.43
CA TYR A 117 -23.88 35.39 14.01
C TYR A 117 -23.95 36.85 13.62
N ASN A 118 -24.44 37.14 12.41
CA ASN A 118 -24.75 38.50 12.01
C ASN A 118 -26.05 38.94 12.65
N TYR A 119 -26.00 39.93 13.52
CA TYR A 119 -27.17 40.56 14.13
C TYR A 119 -27.24 42.02 13.64
N GLY A 120 -27.85 42.22 12.47
CA GLY A 120 -27.86 43.52 11.82
C GLY A 120 -26.46 44.02 11.46
N SER A 121 -26.00 45.13 12.06
CA SER A 121 -24.64 45.63 11.86
C SER A 121 -23.60 45.09 12.86
N SER A 122 -23.99 44.21 13.75
CA SER A 122 -23.13 43.65 14.78
C SER A 122 -22.86 42.16 14.54
N VAL A 123 -21.62 41.73 14.81
CA VAL A 123 -21.23 40.31 14.79
C VAL A 123 -21.19 39.82 16.23
N ALA A 124 -22.01 38.83 16.54
CA ALA A 124 -21.99 38.17 17.85
C ALA A 124 -21.25 36.81 17.74
N ASN A 125 -20.45 36.49 18.74
CA ASN A 125 -19.80 35.19 18.84
C ASN A 125 -20.81 34.11 19.23
N GLY A 126 -20.80 32.99 18.48
CA GLY A 126 -21.57 31.81 18.82
C GLY A 126 -20.68 30.67 19.30
N TYR A 127 -21.29 29.72 19.96
CA TYR A 127 -20.64 28.52 20.42
C TYR A 127 -21.07 27.32 19.56
N GLY A 128 -20.10 26.56 19.05
CA GLY A 128 -20.31 25.23 18.58
C GLY A 128 -19.69 24.24 19.58
N TYR A 129 -20.28 23.08 19.74
CA TYR A 129 -19.66 21.97 20.47
C TYR A 129 -19.40 20.80 19.56
N THR A 130 -18.33 20.09 19.85
CA THR A 130 -18.02 18.82 19.19
C THR A 130 -18.69 17.71 19.99
N MET A 131 -19.53 16.89 19.35
CA MET A 131 -19.99 15.66 19.97
C MET A 131 -18.79 14.75 20.20
N THR A 132 -18.76 14.16 21.39
CA THR A 132 -17.68 13.27 21.79
C THR A 132 -18.24 11.96 22.31
N ASN A 133 -17.46 10.91 22.13
CA ASN A 133 -17.77 9.61 22.69
C ASN A 133 -16.88 9.37 23.91
N ALA A 134 -17.47 9.44 25.09
CA ALA A 134 -16.77 9.17 26.36
C ALA A 134 -16.39 7.68 26.51
N ASP A 135 -17.08 6.78 25.78
CA ASP A 135 -16.90 5.34 25.86
C ASP A 135 -15.83 4.80 24.94
N LEU A 136 -15.09 5.69 24.23
CA LEU A 136 -13.96 5.28 23.39
C LEU A 136 -12.95 4.44 24.18
N THR A 137 -12.56 3.34 23.57
CA THR A 137 -11.58 2.39 24.11
C THR A 137 -10.52 2.00 23.08
N TRP A 138 -9.57 1.19 23.50
CA TRP A 138 -8.50 0.66 22.69
C TRP A 138 -9.05 -0.22 21.55
N GLU A 139 -8.56 0.02 20.32
CA GLU A 139 -8.66 -1.00 19.27
C GLU A 139 -7.85 -2.23 19.67
N LYS A 140 -8.39 -3.41 19.42
CA LYS A 140 -7.73 -4.67 19.79
C LYS A 140 -7.52 -5.55 18.58
N THR A 141 -6.29 -5.98 18.35
CA THR A 141 -5.97 -7.00 17.37
C THR A 141 -5.55 -8.28 18.08
N THR A 142 -6.30 -9.34 17.84
CA THR A 142 -6.01 -10.70 18.28
C THR A 142 -5.36 -11.46 17.16
N GLU A 143 -4.19 -12.03 17.40
CA GLU A 143 -3.46 -12.84 16.43
C GLU A 143 -3.27 -14.27 16.93
N ILE A 144 -3.53 -15.24 16.05
CA ILE A 144 -3.10 -16.63 16.19
C ILE A 144 -2.12 -16.91 15.06
N ASN A 145 -0.95 -17.42 15.40
CA ASN A 145 0.08 -17.83 14.44
C ASN A 145 0.52 -19.26 14.70
N LEU A 146 0.65 -20.03 13.61
CA LEU A 146 1.25 -21.36 13.61
C LEU A 146 2.48 -21.31 12.71
N GLY A 147 3.64 -21.68 13.24
CA GLY A 147 4.91 -21.65 12.55
C GLY A 147 5.62 -23.00 12.57
N LEU A 148 6.29 -23.32 11.48
CA LEU A 148 7.16 -24.47 11.35
C LEU A 148 8.55 -24.01 10.94
N ASP A 149 9.56 -24.23 11.79
CA ASP A 149 10.97 -24.04 11.43
C ASP A 149 11.56 -25.39 11.06
N PHE A 150 12.24 -25.48 9.94
CA PHE A 150 12.88 -26.71 9.48
C PHE A 150 14.34 -26.49 9.07
N GLY A 151 15.11 -27.55 9.17
CA GLY A 151 16.49 -27.58 8.72
C GLY A 151 16.91 -28.98 8.31
N PHE A 152 17.49 -29.10 7.14
CA PHE A 152 17.93 -30.38 6.57
C PHE A 152 19.42 -30.36 6.24
N LEU A 153 20.05 -31.54 6.22
CA LEU A 153 21.42 -31.72 5.74
C LEU A 153 22.44 -30.80 6.45
N ASN A 154 22.46 -30.81 7.78
CA ASN A 154 23.26 -29.88 8.60
C ASN A 154 22.93 -28.41 8.33
N ASN A 155 21.63 -28.10 8.25
CA ASN A 155 21.08 -26.76 7.95
C ASN A 155 21.52 -26.20 6.59
N ARG A 156 21.93 -27.04 5.65
CA ARG A 156 22.18 -26.59 4.27
C ARG A 156 20.90 -26.12 3.58
N ILE A 157 19.77 -26.68 3.96
CA ILE A 157 18.43 -26.24 3.57
C ILE A 157 17.72 -25.94 4.88
N ASN A 158 17.36 -24.68 5.10
CA ASN A 158 16.61 -24.28 6.30
C ASN A 158 15.59 -23.19 5.96
N GLY A 159 14.58 -23.08 6.79
CA GLY A 159 13.55 -22.08 6.55
C GLY A 159 12.46 -22.10 7.60
N SER A 160 11.46 -21.28 7.34
CA SER A 160 10.23 -21.23 8.13
C SER A 160 9.00 -21.10 7.24
N ILE A 161 7.88 -21.59 7.74
CA ILE A 161 6.55 -21.40 7.20
C ILE A 161 5.70 -20.91 8.36
N ASP A 162 5.08 -19.76 8.20
CA ASP A 162 4.17 -19.17 9.17
C ASP A 162 2.79 -18.96 8.53
N ILE A 163 1.74 -19.32 9.26
CA ILE A 163 0.34 -19.10 8.86
C ILE A 163 -0.33 -18.37 10.02
N TYR A 164 -0.96 -17.25 9.73
CA TYR A 164 -1.59 -16.43 10.75
C TYR A 164 -3.02 -16.03 10.42
N ASN A 165 -3.77 -15.74 11.48
CA ASN A 165 -5.07 -15.08 11.43
C ASN A 165 -5.08 -13.96 12.47
N LYS A 166 -5.38 -12.73 12.02
CA LYS A 166 -5.46 -11.52 12.83
C LYS A 166 -6.86 -10.94 12.74
N ASP A 167 -7.54 -10.83 13.87
CA ASP A 167 -8.85 -10.20 14.00
C ASP A 167 -8.70 -8.87 14.74
N SER A 168 -8.83 -7.75 14.02
CA SER A 168 -8.90 -6.41 14.60
C SER A 168 -10.35 -6.06 14.86
N LYS A 169 -10.65 -5.71 16.11
CA LYS A 169 -11.98 -5.34 16.60
C LYS A 169 -11.94 -3.98 17.26
N ASP A 170 -13.12 -3.43 17.44
CA ASP A 170 -13.29 -2.13 18.09
C ASP A 170 -12.51 -1.03 17.34
N LEU A 171 -12.43 -1.15 15.99
CA LEU A 171 -11.79 -0.15 15.16
C LEU A 171 -12.49 1.19 15.31
N LEU A 172 -11.69 2.23 15.42
CA LEU A 172 -12.15 3.60 15.55
C LEU A 172 -12.58 4.11 14.17
N MET A 173 -13.87 4.40 14.03
CA MET A 173 -14.48 4.89 12.81
C MET A 173 -15.31 6.13 13.09
N GLU A 174 -15.32 7.06 12.15
CA GLU A 174 -16.27 8.17 12.16
C GLU A 174 -17.65 7.65 11.74
N MET A 175 -18.63 7.85 12.62
CA MET A 175 -20.03 7.58 12.33
C MET A 175 -20.74 8.91 12.09
N GLU A 176 -21.52 9.00 11.02
CA GLU A 176 -22.40 10.13 10.80
C GLU A 176 -23.45 10.20 11.92
N THR A 177 -23.69 11.41 12.41
CA THR A 177 -24.70 11.68 13.43
C THR A 177 -25.87 12.41 12.80
N PRO A 178 -27.12 12.10 13.21
CA PRO A 178 -28.29 12.85 12.78
C PRO A 178 -28.11 14.35 13.04
N PHE A 179 -28.52 15.16 12.06
CA PHE A 179 -28.39 16.62 12.15
C PHE A 179 -29.14 17.23 13.35
N GLU A 180 -30.21 16.56 13.76
CA GLU A 180 -31.05 16.94 14.90
C GLU A 180 -30.30 16.93 16.24
N LEU A 181 -29.19 16.18 16.33
CA LEU A 181 -28.33 16.18 17.51
C LEU A 181 -27.48 17.45 17.64
N GLY A 182 -27.50 18.32 16.64
CA GLY A 182 -26.82 19.62 16.67
C GLY A 182 -25.30 19.55 16.71
N SER A 183 -24.71 18.44 16.30
CA SER A 183 -23.26 18.32 16.19
C SER A 183 -22.74 19.19 15.05
N TYR A 184 -21.75 20.01 15.33
CA TYR A 184 -21.10 20.82 14.31
C TYR A 184 -20.32 19.98 13.29
N THR A 185 -19.71 18.89 13.74
CA THR A 185 -18.92 18.00 12.89
C THR A 185 -19.77 17.05 12.05
N GLY A 186 -21.05 16.86 12.41
CA GLY A 186 -21.92 15.88 11.77
C GLY A 186 -21.47 14.42 11.94
N SER A 187 -20.40 14.18 12.73
CA SER A 187 -19.86 12.85 12.98
C SER A 187 -19.36 12.67 14.39
N ILE A 188 -19.24 11.44 14.83
CA ILE A 188 -18.68 11.02 16.10
C ILE A 188 -17.78 9.81 15.91
N VAL A 189 -16.63 9.77 16.57
CA VAL A 189 -15.76 8.59 16.54
C VAL A 189 -16.31 7.54 17.50
N SER A 190 -16.37 6.30 17.04
CA SER A 190 -16.85 5.13 17.79
C SER A 190 -16.05 3.87 17.50
N ASN A 191 -16.02 2.92 18.44
CA ASN A 191 -15.37 1.62 18.30
C ASN A 191 -16.34 0.61 17.65
N VAL A 192 -16.48 0.64 16.31
CA VAL A 192 -17.57 -0.06 15.60
C VAL A 192 -17.14 -0.85 14.36
N GLY A 193 -15.87 -0.99 14.12
CA GLY A 193 -15.36 -1.71 12.96
C GLY A 193 -14.70 -3.04 13.31
N LYS A 194 -14.73 -3.99 12.36
CA LYS A 194 -13.97 -5.24 12.44
C LYS A 194 -13.33 -5.58 11.11
N VAL A 195 -12.05 -5.93 11.15
CA VAL A 195 -11.27 -6.35 9.98
C VAL A 195 -10.49 -7.61 10.31
N ASN A 196 -10.47 -8.55 9.37
CA ASN A 196 -9.70 -9.78 9.47
C ASN A 196 -8.56 -9.76 8.45
N ASN A 197 -7.38 -10.23 8.86
CA ASN A 197 -6.23 -10.48 8.01
C ASN A 197 -5.78 -11.93 8.17
N LYS A 198 -5.66 -12.66 7.07
CA LYS A 198 -5.14 -14.02 7.03
C LYS A 198 -3.96 -14.06 6.10
N GLY A 199 -2.89 -14.71 6.50
CA GLY A 199 -1.71 -14.75 5.66
C GLY A 199 -0.85 -15.97 5.86
N MET A 200 0.07 -16.10 4.92
CA MET A 200 1.11 -17.11 4.91
C MET A 200 2.42 -16.45 4.52
N GLU A 201 3.48 -16.79 5.25
CA GLU A 201 4.85 -16.34 4.99
C GLU A 201 5.76 -17.56 4.89
N ILE A 202 6.64 -17.58 3.92
CA ILE A 202 7.62 -18.66 3.70
C ILE A 202 8.98 -18.01 3.54
N GLN A 203 9.96 -18.51 4.28
CA GLN A 203 11.37 -18.22 4.08
C GLN A 203 12.14 -19.49 3.87
N LEU A 204 12.98 -19.54 2.85
CA LEU A 204 13.85 -20.66 2.53
C LEU A 204 15.27 -20.16 2.29
N ASN A 205 16.22 -20.71 3.04
CA ASN A 205 17.65 -20.45 2.86
C ASN A 205 18.33 -21.75 2.45
N THR A 206 19.22 -21.68 1.46
CA THR A 206 19.95 -22.85 1.01
C THR A 206 21.43 -22.55 0.84
N ILE A 207 22.27 -23.50 1.27
CA ILE A 207 23.69 -23.54 0.97
C ILE A 207 23.88 -24.55 -0.17
N ASN A 208 23.86 -24.05 -1.41
CA ASN A 208 23.89 -24.89 -2.61
C ASN A 208 25.25 -25.57 -2.78
N VAL A 209 26.31 -24.77 -2.65
CA VAL A 209 27.69 -25.22 -2.72
C VAL A 209 28.47 -24.60 -1.58
N LYS A 210 29.25 -25.42 -0.87
CA LYS A 210 30.20 -24.93 0.14
C LYS A 210 31.42 -25.86 0.17
N ASN A 211 32.54 -25.34 -0.32
CA ASN A 211 33.85 -25.99 -0.27
C ASN A 211 34.97 -24.94 -0.08
N LYS A 212 36.22 -25.31 -0.27
CA LYS A 212 37.34 -24.42 -0.04
C LYS A 212 37.32 -23.18 -0.92
N ASP A 213 36.90 -23.28 -2.18
CA ASP A 213 36.98 -22.24 -3.19
C ASP A 213 35.62 -21.61 -3.50
N TRP A 214 34.54 -22.35 -3.32
CA TRP A 214 33.18 -21.93 -3.67
C TRP A 214 32.29 -21.85 -2.43
N ASN A 215 31.55 -20.76 -2.33
CA ASN A 215 30.37 -20.66 -1.45
C ASN A 215 29.22 -20.08 -2.26
N TRP A 216 28.10 -20.81 -2.34
CA TRP A 216 26.89 -20.33 -3.00
C TRP A 216 25.69 -20.57 -2.11
N GLU A 217 25.04 -19.48 -1.75
CA GLU A 217 23.89 -19.45 -0.88
C GLU A 217 22.73 -18.75 -1.59
N THR A 218 21.51 -19.23 -1.37
CA THR A 218 20.31 -18.56 -1.86
C THR A 218 19.29 -18.40 -0.75
N THR A 219 18.55 -17.29 -0.82
CA THR A 219 17.41 -17.01 0.06
C THR A 219 16.20 -16.71 -0.79
N PHE A 220 15.10 -17.35 -0.47
CA PHE A 220 13.78 -17.09 -1.06
C PHE A 220 12.82 -16.68 0.04
N SER A 221 11.99 -15.67 -0.21
CA SER A 221 10.86 -15.32 0.65
C SER A 221 9.59 -15.12 -0.17
N PHE A 222 8.48 -15.49 0.44
CA PHE A 222 7.14 -15.32 -0.11
C PHE A 222 6.21 -14.86 1.01
N ALA A 223 5.34 -13.90 0.72
CA ALA A 223 4.30 -13.44 1.64
C ALA A 223 2.98 -13.20 0.89
N ARG A 224 1.91 -13.65 1.50
CA ARG A 224 0.54 -13.38 1.04
C ARG A 224 -0.32 -13.00 2.24
N ASN A 225 -1.01 -11.87 2.13
CA ASN A 225 -2.01 -11.44 3.11
C ASN A 225 -3.36 -11.22 2.41
N ILE A 226 -4.44 -11.68 3.04
CA ILE A 226 -5.81 -11.45 2.59
C ILE A 226 -6.48 -10.61 3.67
N ASN A 227 -6.80 -9.37 3.34
CA ASN A 227 -7.56 -8.45 4.18
C ASN A 227 -9.07 -8.60 3.91
N SER A 228 -9.91 -8.45 4.91
CA SER A 228 -11.36 -8.54 4.75
C SER A 228 -12.08 -7.76 5.84
N ILE A 229 -12.90 -6.81 5.45
CA ILE A 229 -13.82 -6.10 6.33
C ILE A 229 -14.90 -7.07 6.81
N LYS A 230 -15.17 -7.11 8.11
CA LYS A 230 -16.18 -8.00 8.71
C LYS A 230 -17.39 -7.26 9.27
N GLU A 231 -17.18 -6.02 9.68
CA GLU A 231 -18.23 -5.19 10.25
C GLU A 231 -17.87 -3.71 10.08
N LEU A 232 -18.84 -2.89 9.73
CA LEU A 232 -18.75 -1.44 9.59
C LEU A 232 -19.89 -0.81 10.38
N ASN A 233 -19.61 0.23 11.17
CA ASN A 233 -20.62 0.95 11.97
C ASN A 233 -21.53 0.03 12.80
N GLY A 234 -20.99 -1.10 13.30
CA GLY A 234 -21.77 -2.10 14.05
C GLY A 234 -22.72 -2.94 13.20
N THR A 235 -22.69 -2.83 11.88
CA THR A 235 -23.52 -3.56 10.93
C THR A 235 -22.71 -4.38 9.95
N LYS A 236 -23.38 -5.19 9.13
CA LYS A 236 -22.78 -5.92 8.00
C LYS A 236 -23.27 -5.35 6.67
N GLU A 237 -23.38 -4.04 6.59
CA GLU A 237 -23.79 -3.31 5.41
C GLU A 237 -22.59 -2.59 4.78
N ASP A 238 -22.58 -2.50 3.45
CA ASP A 238 -21.55 -1.83 2.70
C ASP A 238 -21.65 -0.31 2.86
N LEU A 239 -20.51 0.37 3.01
CA LEU A 239 -20.42 1.82 2.96
C LEU A 239 -19.86 2.24 1.60
N VAL A 240 -20.72 2.25 0.59
CA VAL A 240 -20.36 2.49 -0.81
C VAL A 240 -19.67 3.86 -0.99
N GLY A 241 -20.12 4.90 -0.27
CA GLY A 241 -19.51 6.23 -0.29
C GLY A 241 -18.05 6.24 0.14
N ASN A 242 -17.67 5.36 1.06
CA ASN A 242 -16.30 5.19 1.55
C ASN A 242 -15.52 4.13 0.73
N LYS A 243 -16.17 3.49 -0.25
CA LYS A 243 -15.62 2.34 -0.98
C LYS A 243 -15.27 1.16 -0.05
N TRP A 244 -16.00 0.98 1.04
CA TRP A 244 -15.83 -0.13 2.00
C TRP A 244 -16.94 -1.16 1.85
N PHE A 245 -16.54 -2.39 1.56
CA PHE A 245 -17.44 -3.49 1.25
C PHE A 245 -17.21 -4.66 2.20
N ILE A 246 -18.28 -5.23 2.72
CA ILE A 246 -18.21 -6.39 3.61
C ILE A 246 -17.62 -7.60 2.87
N ASN A 247 -16.71 -8.31 3.53
CA ASN A 247 -15.93 -9.43 3.01
C ASN A 247 -14.94 -9.08 1.88
N HIS A 248 -14.72 -7.80 1.61
CA HIS A 248 -13.68 -7.32 0.69
C HIS A 248 -12.54 -6.63 1.45
N PRO A 249 -11.37 -6.47 0.82
CA PRO A 249 -10.28 -5.66 1.39
C PRO A 249 -10.69 -4.22 1.64
N ILE A 250 -10.04 -3.56 2.61
CA ILE A 250 -10.29 -2.15 2.94
C ILE A 250 -9.85 -1.20 1.81
N ASP A 251 -8.96 -1.64 0.96
CA ASP A 251 -8.30 -0.89 -0.10
C ASP A 251 -8.78 -1.29 -1.51
N VAL A 252 -10.05 -1.67 -1.63
CA VAL A 252 -10.62 -2.01 -2.95
C VAL A 252 -10.55 -0.84 -3.92
N VAL A 253 -10.27 -1.15 -5.15
CA VAL A 253 -10.45 -0.27 -6.30
C VAL A 253 -11.89 -0.43 -6.79
N TYR A 254 -12.69 0.60 -6.60
CA TYR A 254 -14.11 0.62 -6.95
C TYR A 254 -14.38 1.68 -8.00
N GLY A 255 -14.90 1.28 -9.15
CA GLY A 255 -15.14 2.17 -10.28
C GLY A 255 -15.78 1.46 -11.46
N TYR A 256 -15.77 2.11 -12.60
CA TYR A 256 -16.28 1.55 -13.85
C TYR A 256 -15.28 0.57 -14.47
N LYS A 257 -15.79 -0.53 -15.02
CA LYS A 257 -14.98 -1.50 -15.73
C LYS A 257 -14.79 -1.08 -17.18
N TYR A 258 -13.54 -0.84 -17.57
CA TYR A 258 -13.16 -0.62 -18.95
C TYR A 258 -13.27 -1.90 -19.78
N THR A 259 -13.87 -1.80 -20.99
CA THR A 259 -14.10 -2.94 -21.89
C THR A 259 -13.48 -2.76 -23.29
N GLY A 260 -12.63 -1.77 -23.44
CA GLY A 260 -11.94 -1.49 -24.69
C GLY A 260 -12.36 -0.17 -25.32
N ILE A 261 -11.88 0.07 -26.53
CA ILE A 261 -12.16 1.28 -27.31
C ILE A 261 -13.31 0.99 -28.27
N CYS A 262 -14.23 1.93 -28.40
CA CYS A 262 -15.36 1.82 -29.31
C CYS A 262 -14.89 1.94 -30.76
N THR A 263 -15.14 0.93 -31.57
CA THR A 263 -14.86 0.98 -33.00
C THR A 263 -15.98 1.74 -33.75
N ARG A 264 -15.74 2.02 -35.02
CA ARG A 264 -16.75 2.68 -35.88
C ARG A 264 -18.02 1.85 -35.99
N GLU A 265 -17.89 0.54 -36.19
CA GLU A 265 -19.01 -0.40 -36.31
C GLU A 265 -19.82 -0.47 -35.01
N GLU A 266 -19.12 -0.55 -33.87
CA GLU A 266 -19.77 -0.53 -32.57
C GLU A 266 -20.48 0.81 -32.29
N ALA A 267 -19.85 1.95 -32.63
CA ALA A 267 -20.47 3.26 -32.47
C ALA A 267 -21.76 3.38 -33.28
N GLN A 268 -21.77 2.83 -34.50
CA GLN A 268 -22.98 2.79 -35.36
C GLN A 268 -24.04 1.87 -34.74
N ALA A 269 -23.66 0.73 -34.21
CA ALA A 269 -24.59 -0.19 -33.54
C ALA A 269 -25.21 0.48 -32.30
N TYR A 270 -24.40 1.10 -31.44
CA TYR A 270 -24.89 1.85 -30.26
C TYR A 270 -25.82 3.00 -30.67
N ALA A 271 -25.53 3.70 -31.76
CA ALA A 271 -26.39 4.79 -32.25
C ALA A 271 -27.78 4.31 -32.65
N GLN A 272 -27.88 3.10 -33.19
CA GLN A 272 -29.11 2.50 -33.68
C GLN A 272 -29.89 1.70 -32.65
N ASP A 273 -29.23 1.23 -31.57
CA ASP A 273 -29.90 0.44 -30.53
C ASP A 273 -30.75 1.34 -29.61
N PRO A 274 -32.09 1.19 -29.63
CA PRO A 274 -32.98 1.97 -28.78
C PRO A 274 -32.88 1.65 -27.30
N LYS A 275 -32.31 0.52 -26.93
CA LYS A 275 -32.08 0.12 -25.53
C LYS A 275 -30.91 0.86 -24.93
N MET A 276 -29.89 1.15 -25.73
CA MET A 276 -28.71 1.87 -25.27
C MET A 276 -28.99 3.38 -25.22
N LYS A 277 -29.17 3.89 -24.01
CA LYS A 277 -29.34 5.31 -23.72
C LYS A 277 -28.01 6.06 -23.66
N THR A 278 -26.98 5.44 -23.10
CA THR A 278 -25.62 5.92 -23.17
C THR A 278 -25.02 5.49 -24.51
N LYS A 279 -24.58 6.46 -25.31
CA LYS A 279 -23.95 6.23 -26.62
C LYS A 279 -22.45 6.40 -26.50
N PHE A 280 -21.70 5.43 -27.02
CA PHE A 280 -20.24 5.53 -27.18
C PHE A 280 -19.93 5.94 -28.62
N TYR A 281 -18.95 6.82 -28.79
CA TYR A 281 -18.50 7.26 -30.09
C TYR A 281 -17.21 6.53 -30.50
N GLU A 282 -16.95 6.53 -31.83
CA GLU A 282 -15.71 5.93 -32.35
C GLU A 282 -14.46 6.52 -31.67
N GLY A 283 -13.60 5.66 -31.18
CA GLY A 283 -12.39 6.04 -30.47
C GLY A 283 -12.56 6.31 -28.98
N GLU A 284 -13.79 6.31 -28.46
CA GLU A 284 -14.05 6.47 -27.03
C GLU A 284 -13.83 5.18 -26.24
N MET A 285 -13.55 5.35 -24.96
CA MET A 285 -13.51 4.29 -23.98
C MET A 285 -14.90 3.72 -23.73
N LYS A 286 -15.06 2.40 -23.84
CA LYS A 286 -16.30 1.70 -23.47
C LYS A 286 -16.30 1.29 -22.01
N ILE A 287 -17.45 1.47 -21.38
CA ILE A 287 -17.73 1.05 -20.00
C ILE A 287 -18.68 -0.14 -20.01
N TYR A 288 -18.47 -1.06 -19.10
CA TYR A 288 -19.35 -2.20 -18.90
C TYR A 288 -20.65 -1.76 -18.22
N ASP A 289 -21.76 -1.99 -18.92
CA ASP A 289 -23.13 -1.84 -18.39
C ASP A 289 -23.42 -3.08 -17.53
N LYS A 290 -23.31 -2.92 -16.20
CA LYS A 290 -23.36 -4.02 -15.23
C LYS A 290 -24.80 -4.54 -15.03
N ASP A 291 -25.77 -3.64 -15.02
CA ASP A 291 -27.18 -3.98 -14.80
C ASP A 291 -27.95 -4.19 -16.11
N GLY A 292 -27.34 -3.89 -17.27
CA GLY A 292 -27.91 -4.12 -18.60
C GLY A 292 -29.07 -3.18 -18.95
N ASN A 293 -29.17 -2.02 -18.29
CA ASN A 293 -30.29 -1.08 -18.51
C ASN A 293 -30.05 -0.09 -19.65
N GLY A 294 -28.86 -0.13 -20.27
CA GLY A 294 -28.45 0.71 -21.39
C GLY A 294 -28.03 2.11 -20.98
N THR A 295 -27.98 2.43 -19.70
CA THR A 295 -27.52 3.71 -19.15
C THR A 295 -26.33 3.45 -18.28
N ILE A 296 -25.20 4.08 -18.54
CA ILE A 296 -24.06 3.99 -17.64
C ILE A 296 -24.22 5.02 -16.54
N ASP A 297 -24.35 4.55 -15.30
CA ASP A 297 -24.51 5.39 -14.12
C ASP A 297 -23.77 4.78 -12.90
N ALA A 298 -24.04 5.32 -11.70
CA ALA A 298 -23.36 4.86 -10.49
C ALA A 298 -23.58 3.37 -10.15
N ASN A 299 -24.65 2.75 -10.67
CA ASN A 299 -24.98 1.33 -10.44
C ASN A 299 -24.05 0.39 -11.22
N ASP A 300 -23.38 0.91 -12.27
CA ASP A 300 -22.42 0.16 -13.08
C ASP A 300 -21.03 0.08 -12.44
N LYS A 301 -20.79 0.84 -11.38
CA LYS A 301 -19.55 0.74 -10.63
C LYS A 301 -19.46 -0.64 -9.95
N MET A 302 -18.24 -1.18 -9.93
CA MET A 302 -17.96 -2.49 -9.35
C MET A 302 -16.55 -2.54 -8.77
N ILE A 303 -16.28 -3.53 -7.94
CA ILE A 303 -14.95 -3.80 -7.44
C ILE A 303 -14.11 -4.35 -8.61
N LEU A 304 -13.03 -3.64 -8.96
CA LEU A 304 -12.11 -3.98 -10.04
C LEU A 304 -10.91 -4.78 -9.53
N GLY A 305 -10.49 -4.51 -8.31
CA GLY A 305 -9.34 -5.10 -7.67
C GLY A 305 -9.09 -4.50 -6.29
N HIS A 306 -7.86 -4.53 -5.82
CA HIS A 306 -7.41 -3.91 -4.57
C HIS A 306 -5.99 -3.36 -4.71
N CYS A 307 -5.65 -2.35 -3.90
CA CYS A 307 -4.37 -1.66 -4.01
C CYS A 307 -3.19 -2.50 -3.50
N ALA A 308 -3.36 -3.18 -2.37
CA ALA A 308 -2.32 -4.04 -1.83
C ALA A 308 -2.01 -5.22 -2.76
N PRO A 309 -0.75 -5.64 -2.90
CA PRO A 309 -0.43 -6.81 -3.71
C PRO A 309 -1.07 -8.08 -3.14
N THR A 310 -1.54 -8.94 -4.03
CA THR A 310 -2.05 -10.27 -3.68
C THR A 310 -0.97 -11.12 -3.03
N TRP A 311 0.28 -10.99 -3.50
CA TRP A 311 1.45 -11.61 -2.92
C TRP A 311 2.72 -10.86 -3.27
N THR A 312 3.73 -11.01 -2.44
CA THR A 312 5.09 -10.51 -2.67
C THR A 312 6.10 -11.63 -2.54
N GLY A 313 7.23 -11.47 -3.21
CA GLY A 313 8.30 -12.46 -3.12
C GLY A 313 9.67 -11.82 -3.31
N SER A 314 10.69 -12.48 -2.79
CA SER A 314 12.07 -12.09 -3.06
C SER A 314 12.97 -13.31 -3.27
N PHE A 315 13.99 -13.12 -4.06
CA PHE A 315 15.05 -14.08 -4.27
C PHE A 315 16.39 -13.39 -4.22
N THR A 316 17.29 -13.88 -3.38
CA THR A 316 18.66 -13.37 -3.27
C THR A 316 19.64 -14.52 -3.50
N SER A 317 20.65 -14.30 -4.30
CA SER A 317 21.73 -15.24 -4.56
C SER A 317 23.07 -14.59 -4.22
N ASN A 318 23.85 -15.27 -3.39
CA ASN A 318 25.19 -14.88 -2.98
C ASN A 318 26.18 -15.98 -3.40
N LEU A 319 27.07 -15.65 -4.31
CA LEU A 319 28.07 -16.56 -4.83
C LEU A 319 29.45 -16.00 -4.55
N SER A 320 30.33 -16.81 -3.98
CA SER A 320 31.75 -16.46 -3.91
C SER A 320 32.62 -17.59 -4.49
N TYR A 321 33.59 -17.18 -5.23
CA TYR A 321 34.63 -18.07 -5.77
C TYR A 321 36.01 -17.49 -5.43
N LYS A 322 36.73 -18.13 -4.53
CA LYS A 322 38.02 -17.64 -4.00
C LYS A 322 37.88 -16.18 -3.50
N ASN A 323 38.42 -15.26 -4.26
CA ASN A 323 38.50 -13.84 -3.92
C ASN A 323 37.41 -13.01 -4.59
N ILE A 324 36.57 -13.59 -5.44
CA ILE A 324 35.49 -12.92 -6.15
C ILE A 324 34.17 -13.21 -5.43
N ASP A 325 33.39 -12.20 -5.18
CA ASP A 325 32.01 -12.32 -4.71
C ASP A 325 31.05 -11.67 -5.71
N PHE A 326 29.94 -12.37 -5.97
CA PHE A 326 28.86 -11.91 -6.81
C PHE A 326 27.54 -12.11 -6.09
N SER A 327 26.71 -11.08 -6.04
CA SER A 327 25.38 -11.19 -5.47
C SER A 327 24.37 -10.43 -6.29
N PHE A 328 23.13 -10.93 -6.29
CA PHE A 328 22.00 -10.19 -6.81
C PHE A 328 20.74 -10.49 -5.98
N SER A 329 19.81 -9.54 -5.98
CA SER A 329 18.49 -9.73 -5.39
C SER A 329 17.40 -9.28 -6.34
N ILE A 330 16.32 -10.06 -6.35
CA ILE A 330 15.10 -9.83 -7.12
C ILE A 330 13.95 -9.69 -6.12
N TYR A 331 13.07 -8.74 -6.38
CA TYR A 331 11.83 -8.57 -5.64
C TYR A 331 10.66 -8.52 -6.62
N THR A 332 9.54 -9.07 -6.21
CA THR A 332 8.30 -9.03 -6.98
C THR A 332 7.13 -8.64 -6.10
N SER A 333 6.24 -7.84 -6.66
CA SER A 333 4.94 -7.45 -6.11
C SER A 333 3.88 -7.73 -7.17
N GLN A 334 2.84 -8.52 -6.84
CA GLN A 334 1.92 -9.05 -7.84
C GLN A 334 0.46 -8.88 -7.41
N GLY A 335 -0.39 -8.50 -8.37
CA GLY A 335 -1.83 -8.45 -8.23
C GLY A 335 -2.35 -7.20 -7.51
N GLY A 336 -1.56 -6.14 -7.43
CA GLY A 336 -2.02 -4.82 -7.00
C GLY A 336 -2.65 -4.06 -8.17
N MET A 337 -3.63 -3.21 -7.87
CA MET A 337 -4.26 -2.30 -8.82
C MET A 337 -4.35 -0.92 -8.20
N VAL A 338 -3.99 0.10 -8.96
CA VAL A 338 -4.02 1.49 -8.49
C VAL A 338 -4.66 2.41 -9.50
N TYR A 339 -5.22 3.51 -9.03
CA TYR A 339 -5.48 4.66 -9.88
C TYR A 339 -4.15 5.34 -10.19
N SER A 340 -3.83 5.49 -11.47
CA SER A 340 -2.56 6.07 -11.91
C SER A 340 -2.71 7.55 -12.26
N PRO A 341 -2.19 8.48 -11.45
CA PRO A 341 -2.15 9.90 -11.81
C PRO A 341 -1.35 10.16 -13.09
N PHE A 342 -0.34 9.34 -13.38
CA PHE A 342 0.42 9.40 -14.62
C PHE A 342 -0.49 9.17 -15.85
N MET A 343 -1.32 8.14 -15.83
CA MET A 343 -2.28 7.88 -16.90
C MET A 343 -3.29 9.04 -17.04
N ALA A 344 -3.76 9.54 -15.89
CA ALA A 344 -4.71 10.64 -15.87
C ALA A 344 -4.16 11.94 -16.46
N GLU A 345 -2.89 12.24 -16.22
CA GLU A 345 -2.30 13.52 -16.59
C GLU A 345 -1.64 13.51 -17.97
N PHE A 346 -0.94 12.42 -18.30
CA PHE A 346 -0.10 12.39 -19.51
C PHE A 346 -0.71 11.59 -20.66
N VAL A 347 -1.51 10.58 -20.38
CA VAL A 347 -2.09 9.70 -21.41
C VAL A 347 -3.48 10.15 -21.78
N ASP A 348 -4.27 10.50 -20.79
CA ASP A 348 -5.68 10.72 -20.95
C ASP A 348 -5.96 11.99 -21.75
N TYR A 349 -5.40 13.13 -21.37
CA TYR A 349 -5.80 14.33 -22.04
C TYR A 349 -4.98 15.56 -21.68
N GLY A 350 -4.40 16.18 -22.68
CA GLY A 350 -3.59 17.38 -22.51
C GLY A 350 -4.41 18.61 -22.13
N GLN A 351 -4.60 18.87 -20.85
CA GLN A 351 -4.95 20.20 -20.40
C GLN A 351 -3.72 21.11 -20.42
N ARG A 352 -3.92 22.38 -20.70
CA ARG A 352 -2.91 23.45 -20.56
C ARG A 352 -1.68 23.31 -21.48
N GLY A 353 -1.83 22.71 -22.66
CA GLY A 353 -0.72 22.62 -23.63
C GLY A 353 0.42 21.69 -23.21
N MET A 354 0.20 20.76 -22.29
CA MET A 354 1.19 19.73 -21.97
C MET A 354 1.49 18.87 -23.20
N ASN A 355 2.74 18.51 -23.38
CA ASN A 355 3.17 17.58 -24.41
C ASN A 355 2.60 16.20 -24.07
N ARG A 356 1.96 15.58 -25.04
CA ARG A 356 1.49 14.20 -24.93
C ARG A 356 2.68 13.25 -25.10
N LEU A 357 2.61 12.12 -24.40
CA LEU A 357 3.52 11.02 -24.67
C LEU A 357 3.19 10.40 -26.03
N ASN A 358 4.20 9.84 -26.67
CA ASN A 358 4.01 9.06 -27.89
C ASN A 358 3.44 7.68 -27.50
N MET A 359 2.11 7.63 -27.39
CA MET A 359 1.36 6.43 -27.04
C MET A 359 0.66 5.88 -28.28
N ASP A 360 0.33 4.60 -28.24
CA ASP A 360 -0.38 3.90 -29.31
C ASP A 360 -1.89 4.22 -29.27
N TYR A 361 -2.25 5.44 -29.69
CA TYR A 361 -3.65 5.91 -29.70
C TYR A 361 -4.45 5.28 -30.84
N TYR A 362 -5.73 5.01 -30.58
CA TYR A 362 -6.71 4.77 -31.63
C TYR A 362 -6.85 6.04 -32.48
N ILE A 363 -6.69 5.94 -33.79
CA ILE A 363 -6.81 7.07 -34.71
C ILE A 363 -7.84 6.73 -35.77
N PRO A 364 -9.01 7.39 -35.78
CA PRO A 364 -10.04 7.15 -36.79
C PRO A 364 -9.55 7.51 -38.20
N GLN A 365 -10.05 6.80 -39.22
CA GLN A 365 -9.87 7.20 -40.61
C GLN A 365 -10.40 8.62 -40.81
N GLY A 366 -9.65 9.47 -41.51
CA GLY A 366 -9.97 10.86 -41.75
C GLY A 366 -9.62 11.81 -40.61
N ALA A 367 -9.04 11.33 -39.49
CA ALA A 367 -8.53 12.20 -38.46
C ALA A 367 -7.34 13.04 -38.96
N PRO A 368 -7.25 14.33 -38.63
CA PRO A 368 -6.14 15.17 -39.03
C PRO A 368 -4.86 14.77 -38.24
N ILE A 369 -3.75 14.65 -38.96
CA ILE A 369 -2.43 14.36 -38.42
C ILE A 369 -1.52 15.53 -38.73
N LEU A 370 -0.91 16.12 -37.72
CA LEU A 370 0.09 17.19 -37.88
C LEU A 370 1.47 16.58 -38.14
N GLY A 371 2.01 16.85 -39.33
CA GLY A 371 3.39 16.47 -39.67
C GLY A 371 4.43 17.31 -38.93
N ALA A 372 5.64 16.78 -38.82
CA ALA A 372 6.76 17.48 -38.19
C ALA A 372 7.15 18.81 -38.85
N ASP A 373 6.79 18.95 -40.14
CA ASP A 373 6.95 20.17 -40.96
C ASP A 373 5.80 21.16 -40.81
N GLY A 374 4.82 20.87 -39.95
CA GLY A 374 3.61 21.68 -39.79
C GLY A 374 2.51 21.42 -40.84
N SER A 375 2.70 20.48 -41.75
CA SER A 375 1.67 20.08 -42.71
C SER A 375 0.56 19.28 -42.00
N ILE A 376 -0.66 19.38 -42.57
CA ILE A 376 -1.80 18.57 -42.10
C ILE A 376 -2.04 17.45 -43.11
N ALA A 377 -1.85 16.23 -42.69
CA ALA A 377 -2.26 15.03 -43.39
C ALA A 377 -3.53 14.45 -42.74
N TYR A 378 -4.18 13.52 -43.42
CA TYR A 378 -5.35 12.83 -42.89
C TYR A 378 -5.05 11.34 -42.81
N GLN A 379 -5.51 10.70 -41.75
CA GLN A 379 -5.35 9.25 -41.55
C GLN A 379 -6.08 8.51 -42.70
N GLU A 380 -5.35 7.73 -43.47
CA GLU A 380 -5.90 7.00 -44.64
C GLU A 380 -6.80 5.82 -44.23
N ALA A 381 -6.41 5.11 -43.15
CA ALA A 381 -7.17 4.01 -42.58
C ALA A 381 -7.17 4.10 -41.05
N THR A 382 -8.21 3.56 -40.40
CA THR A 382 -8.28 3.52 -38.94
C THR A 382 -7.07 2.78 -38.38
N HIS A 383 -6.36 3.40 -37.43
CA HIS A 383 -5.34 2.78 -36.61
C HIS A 383 -5.94 2.33 -35.29
N TYR A 384 -5.92 1.03 -35.02
CA TYR A 384 -6.48 0.40 -33.82
C TYR A 384 -5.45 0.37 -32.69
N GLY A 385 -5.20 1.53 -32.10
CA GLY A 385 -4.27 1.64 -30.97
C GLY A 385 -4.87 1.16 -29.64
N SER A 386 -4.02 1.08 -28.66
CA SER A 386 -4.36 0.60 -27.31
C SER A 386 -4.99 1.68 -26.40
N TYR A 387 -4.87 2.95 -26.79
CA TYR A 387 -5.39 4.10 -26.04
C TYR A 387 -6.52 4.80 -26.78
N PRO A 388 -7.50 5.34 -26.07
CA PRO A 388 -8.60 6.08 -26.70
C PRO A 388 -8.10 7.24 -27.55
N PHE A 389 -8.88 7.62 -28.56
CA PHE A 389 -8.56 8.75 -29.44
C PHE A 389 -8.48 10.06 -28.65
N PRO A 390 -7.32 10.74 -28.66
CA PRO A 390 -7.15 11.97 -27.91
C PRO A 390 -7.92 13.10 -28.59
N THR A 391 -9.03 13.51 -28.03
CA THR A 391 -9.75 14.68 -28.50
C THR A 391 -9.59 15.86 -27.57
N ASN A 392 -9.76 17.04 -28.14
CA ASN A 392 -9.70 18.29 -27.40
C ASN A 392 -11.06 18.54 -26.74
N GLY A 393 -11.37 17.84 -25.67
CA GLY A 393 -12.65 17.79 -24.96
C GLY A 393 -13.40 19.09 -24.65
N GLY A 394 -13.35 20.04 -25.57
CA GLY A 394 -13.89 21.38 -25.40
C GLY A 394 -15.41 21.48 -25.21
N ASN A 395 -16.17 20.40 -25.32
CA ASN A 395 -17.62 20.47 -25.23
C ASN A 395 -18.27 19.48 -24.26
N GLY A 396 -17.51 18.92 -23.30
CA GLY A 396 -18.07 17.94 -22.37
C GLY A 396 -18.53 16.63 -23.02
N LYS A 397 -18.36 16.52 -24.34
CA LYS A 397 -18.52 15.28 -25.09
C LYS A 397 -17.13 14.72 -25.25
N GLY A 398 -16.76 13.92 -24.28
CA GLY A 398 -15.42 13.46 -24.10
C GLY A 398 -14.82 12.97 -25.37
N GLY A 399 -13.75 13.58 -25.74
CA GLY A 399 -12.83 12.90 -26.61
C GLY A 399 -12.34 11.66 -25.95
N GLY A 400 -12.25 10.66 -26.70
CA GLY A 400 -11.76 9.34 -26.56
C GLY A 400 -11.33 8.77 -25.22
N ALA A 401 -10.69 9.53 -24.39
CA ALA A 401 -10.25 9.10 -23.09
C ALA A 401 -11.28 9.28 -21.99
N TYR A 402 -12.38 9.98 -22.27
CA TYR A 402 -13.24 10.50 -21.24
C TYR A 402 -14.69 10.10 -21.44
N TRP A 403 -15.16 9.28 -20.56
CA TRP A 403 -16.56 9.00 -20.46
C TRP A 403 -17.15 9.85 -19.34
N GLN A 404 -17.92 10.87 -19.71
CA GLN A 404 -18.57 11.89 -18.87
C GLN A 404 -17.64 12.79 -18.03
N SER A 405 -18.19 13.95 -17.67
CA SER A 405 -17.58 14.99 -16.86
C SER A 405 -17.54 14.65 -15.37
N GLY A 406 -17.13 13.46 -15.00
CA GLY A 406 -16.90 13.07 -13.62
C GLY A 406 -15.54 13.55 -13.11
N ALA A 407 -15.31 13.40 -11.82
CA ALA A 407 -14.00 13.55 -11.24
C ALA A 407 -13.01 12.61 -11.93
N ASN A 408 -11.73 12.95 -11.93
CA ASN A 408 -10.66 12.14 -12.53
C ASN A 408 -10.67 10.67 -12.04
N GLU A 409 -11.22 10.43 -10.86
CA GLU A 409 -11.36 9.12 -10.23
C GLU A 409 -12.33 8.16 -10.96
N ASP A 410 -13.16 8.65 -11.84
CA ASP A 410 -14.14 7.82 -12.57
C ASP A 410 -13.65 7.35 -13.94
N ARG A 411 -12.43 7.70 -14.33
CA ARG A 411 -11.83 7.31 -15.61
C ARG A 411 -11.34 5.88 -15.55
N ALA A 412 -12.12 4.96 -16.07
CA ALA A 412 -11.90 3.52 -15.94
C ALA A 412 -10.53 3.04 -16.45
N GLN A 413 -9.96 3.68 -17.46
CA GLN A 413 -8.65 3.34 -18.02
C GLN A 413 -7.48 3.68 -17.09
N ASN A 414 -7.69 4.56 -16.09
CA ASN A 414 -6.65 4.99 -15.19
C ASN A 414 -6.44 4.02 -14.02
N PHE A 415 -7.30 3.02 -13.90
CA PHE A 415 -7.10 1.89 -12.99
C PHE A 415 -6.23 0.85 -13.66
N VAL A 416 -5.00 0.72 -13.22
CA VAL A 416 -3.98 -0.10 -13.84
C VAL A 416 -3.39 -1.12 -12.88
N ASP A 417 -2.97 -2.25 -13.42
CA ASP A 417 -2.16 -3.25 -12.70
C ASP A 417 -0.75 -2.67 -12.52
N ASN A 418 -0.28 -2.62 -11.26
CA ASN A 418 1.06 -2.18 -10.92
C ASN A 418 2.01 -3.33 -10.53
N SER A 419 1.70 -4.54 -10.97
CA SER A 419 2.56 -5.71 -10.77
C SER A 419 3.92 -5.55 -11.43
N TYR A 420 4.96 -5.99 -10.74
CA TYR A 420 6.32 -5.93 -11.28
C TYR A 420 7.25 -6.97 -10.70
N VAL A 421 8.34 -7.22 -11.44
CA VAL A 421 9.55 -7.92 -10.99
C VAL A 421 10.72 -6.98 -11.14
N ARG A 422 11.46 -6.73 -10.06
CA ARG A 422 12.61 -5.81 -10.05
C ARG A 422 13.87 -6.50 -9.57
N VAL A 423 14.93 -6.37 -10.35
CA VAL A 423 16.27 -6.65 -9.85
C VAL A 423 16.68 -5.47 -8.98
N LYS A 424 16.70 -5.66 -7.65
CA LYS A 424 16.96 -4.56 -6.69
C LYS A 424 18.43 -4.18 -6.65
N ASN A 425 19.33 -5.17 -6.72
CA ASN A 425 20.76 -4.92 -6.80
C ASN A 425 21.51 -6.03 -7.55
N ILE A 426 22.67 -5.67 -8.10
CA ILE A 426 23.70 -6.60 -8.58
C ILE A 426 25.03 -6.07 -8.07
N THR A 427 25.77 -6.90 -7.34
CA THR A 427 27.09 -6.54 -6.78
C THR A 427 28.13 -7.53 -7.25
N LEU A 428 29.27 -7.01 -7.68
CA LEU A 428 30.47 -7.78 -7.96
C LEU A 428 31.64 -7.21 -7.14
N GLY A 429 32.27 -8.05 -6.35
CA GLY A 429 33.38 -7.66 -5.49
C GLY A 429 34.63 -8.51 -5.72
N TYR A 430 35.78 -7.94 -5.41
CA TYR A 430 37.07 -8.62 -5.38
C TYR A 430 37.81 -8.28 -4.09
N THR A 431 38.15 -9.30 -3.32
CA THR A 431 38.95 -9.17 -2.10
C THR A 431 40.40 -9.52 -2.41
N PHE A 432 41.31 -8.60 -2.17
CA PHE A 432 42.73 -8.81 -2.47
C PHE A 432 43.35 -9.84 -1.54
N PRO A 433 44.16 -10.79 -2.08
CA PRO A 433 44.87 -11.77 -1.24
C PRO A 433 45.77 -11.09 -0.21
N GLN A 434 45.76 -11.61 1.02
CA GLN A 434 46.54 -11.09 2.13
C GLN A 434 48.03 -10.91 1.79
N LYS A 435 48.58 -11.84 1.00
CA LYS A 435 49.97 -11.78 0.54
C LYS A 435 50.34 -10.49 -0.21
N TRP A 436 49.38 -9.83 -0.86
CA TRP A 436 49.63 -8.61 -1.64
C TRP A 436 49.54 -7.36 -0.78
N ILE A 437 48.71 -7.37 0.24
CA ILE A 437 48.33 -6.17 1.02
C ILE A 437 49.03 -6.10 2.38
N SER A 438 49.58 -7.21 2.89
CA SER A 438 50.22 -7.27 4.21
C SER A 438 51.42 -6.34 4.36
N LYS A 439 52.17 -6.13 3.28
CA LYS A 439 53.30 -5.18 3.25
C LYS A 439 52.89 -3.72 3.47
N LEU A 440 51.63 -3.40 3.23
CA LEU A 440 51.04 -2.07 3.43
C LEU A 440 50.34 -1.95 4.79
N HIS A 441 50.49 -2.93 5.69
CA HIS A 441 49.81 -3.02 6.99
C HIS A 441 48.28 -3.05 6.88
N ILE A 442 47.78 -3.50 5.71
CA ILE A 442 46.37 -3.64 5.44
C ILE A 442 45.94 -5.08 5.74
N SER A 443 44.92 -5.26 6.59
CA SER A 443 44.40 -6.57 6.97
C SER A 443 43.31 -7.06 6.01
N ASN A 444 42.57 -6.16 5.37
CA ASN A 444 41.59 -6.50 4.36
C ASN A 444 41.43 -5.34 3.36
N LEU A 445 41.41 -5.66 2.08
CA LEU A 445 41.06 -4.74 1.00
C LEU A 445 40.10 -5.42 0.06
N ARG A 446 38.88 -4.88 -0.06
CA ARG A 446 37.88 -5.30 -1.04
C ARG A 446 37.44 -4.11 -1.87
N ILE A 447 37.45 -4.26 -3.19
CA ILE A 447 36.89 -3.32 -4.15
C ILE A 447 35.60 -3.97 -4.70
N TYR A 448 34.54 -3.19 -4.83
CA TYR A 448 33.30 -3.69 -5.39
C TYR A 448 32.61 -2.66 -6.28
N ALA A 449 31.84 -3.15 -7.24
CA ALA A 449 30.88 -2.38 -8.01
C ALA A 449 29.46 -2.90 -7.69
N ASN A 450 28.52 -1.99 -7.56
CA ASN A 450 27.12 -2.29 -7.28
C ASN A 450 26.22 -1.47 -8.21
N VAL A 451 25.16 -2.08 -8.71
CA VAL A 451 24.11 -1.40 -9.47
C VAL A 451 22.80 -1.62 -8.74
N LEU A 452 22.15 -0.53 -8.35
CA LEU A 452 20.81 -0.55 -7.75
C LEU A 452 19.75 -0.37 -8.82
N ASN A 453 18.67 -1.09 -8.70
CA ASN A 453 17.51 -1.06 -9.62
C ASN A 453 17.87 -1.17 -11.11
N PRO A 454 18.77 -2.09 -11.53
CA PRO A 454 19.22 -2.16 -12.92
C PRO A 454 18.07 -2.49 -13.88
N PHE A 455 17.13 -3.33 -13.49
CA PHE A 455 16.03 -3.81 -14.34
C PHE A 455 14.72 -3.88 -13.58
N THR A 456 13.65 -3.42 -14.23
CA THR A 456 12.26 -3.59 -13.79
C THR A 456 11.46 -4.16 -14.96
N PHE A 457 10.72 -5.24 -14.71
CA PHE A 457 9.85 -5.91 -15.67
C PHE A 457 8.41 -5.71 -15.17
N THR A 458 7.58 -5.06 -15.98
CA THR A 458 6.21 -4.70 -15.64
C THR A 458 5.41 -4.43 -16.91
N SER A 459 4.11 -4.60 -16.84
CA SER A 459 3.16 -4.12 -17.85
C SER A 459 2.72 -2.67 -17.60
N TYR A 460 3.08 -2.09 -16.45
CA TYR A 460 2.75 -0.71 -16.13
C TYR A 460 3.54 0.26 -17.04
N GLU A 461 2.85 1.13 -17.73
CA GLU A 461 3.43 2.03 -18.74
C GLU A 461 3.85 3.39 -18.19
N GLY A 462 3.67 3.64 -16.88
CA GLY A 462 4.12 4.85 -16.20
C GLY A 462 5.62 4.83 -15.83
N PHE A 463 6.04 5.80 -15.03
CA PHE A 463 7.45 5.96 -14.67
C PHE A 463 7.99 4.83 -13.79
N ASP A 464 7.22 4.41 -12.79
CA ASP A 464 7.64 3.36 -11.86
C ASP A 464 6.42 2.67 -11.24
N PRO A 465 6.29 1.34 -11.37
CA PRO A 465 5.15 0.60 -10.82
C PRO A 465 5.09 0.60 -9.29
N GLU A 466 6.21 0.82 -8.60
CA GLU A 466 6.27 0.92 -7.13
C GLU A 466 5.68 2.25 -6.62
N TRP A 467 5.62 3.26 -7.49
CA TRP A 467 5.09 4.60 -7.22
C TRP A 467 3.94 4.95 -8.18
N ALA A 468 3.23 3.95 -8.67
CA ALA A 468 2.21 4.12 -9.68
C ALA A 468 1.01 4.99 -9.25
N ASP A 469 0.78 5.12 -7.94
CA ASP A 469 -0.25 5.96 -7.32
C ASP A 469 0.23 7.38 -6.96
N ALA A 470 1.51 7.68 -7.16
CA ALA A 470 2.09 8.97 -6.80
C ALA A 470 1.99 9.99 -7.95
N GLN A 471 1.68 11.23 -7.62
CA GLN A 471 1.79 12.35 -8.56
C GLN A 471 3.26 12.74 -8.72
N VAL A 472 3.71 12.80 -9.97
CA VAL A 472 5.05 13.27 -10.30
C VAL A 472 5.06 14.80 -10.22
N GLY A 473 5.88 15.36 -9.34
CA GLY A 473 6.09 16.81 -9.23
C GLY A 473 5.47 17.49 -8.01
N ASP A 474 4.68 16.80 -7.20
CA ASP A 474 4.13 17.34 -5.95
C ASP A 474 5.08 17.17 -4.74
N GLY A 475 6.25 16.56 -4.94
CA GLY A 475 7.25 16.28 -3.90
C GLY A 475 6.93 15.08 -3.02
N THR A 476 5.83 14.38 -3.24
CA THR A 476 5.41 13.22 -2.45
C THR A 476 5.79 11.89 -3.09
N GLY A 477 6.03 11.87 -4.40
CA GLY A 477 6.39 10.68 -5.17
C GLY A 477 7.68 10.87 -5.97
N GLY A 478 8.47 9.82 -6.08
CA GLY A 478 9.68 9.80 -6.86
C GLY A 478 9.86 8.48 -7.60
N VAL A 479 10.51 8.53 -8.74
CA VAL A 479 10.87 7.32 -9.47
C VAL A 479 12.12 6.68 -8.88
N SER A 480 12.16 5.36 -8.82
CA SER A 480 13.36 4.66 -8.38
C SER A 480 14.49 4.86 -9.39
N SER A 481 15.55 5.52 -8.95
CA SER A 481 16.71 5.74 -9.80
C SER A 481 17.55 4.47 -9.99
N ARG A 482 18.14 4.33 -11.17
CA ARG A 482 19.22 3.37 -11.40
C ARG A 482 20.52 4.01 -10.92
N THR A 483 21.16 3.39 -9.91
CA THR A 483 22.36 3.95 -9.28
C THR A 483 23.54 3.02 -9.48
N TYR A 484 24.66 3.57 -9.96
CA TYR A 484 25.93 2.88 -10.10
C TYR A 484 26.85 3.31 -8.98
N GLN A 485 27.41 2.36 -8.26
CA GLN A 485 28.29 2.61 -7.12
C GLN A 485 29.59 1.81 -7.25
N VAL A 486 30.69 2.43 -6.93
CA VAL A 486 31.97 1.77 -6.73
C VAL A 486 32.45 2.07 -5.32
N GLY A 487 32.86 1.04 -4.59
CA GLY A 487 33.31 1.20 -3.21
C GLY A 487 34.55 0.41 -2.88
N ILE A 488 35.25 0.87 -1.85
CA ILE A 488 36.44 0.24 -1.31
C ILE A 488 36.21 -0.01 0.18
N ASN A 489 36.35 -1.26 0.61
CA ASN A 489 36.40 -1.63 2.03
C ASN A 489 37.84 -1.86 2.42
N LEU A 490 38.34 -1.07 3.34
CA LEU A 490 39.72 -1.10 3.80
C LEU A 490 39.72 -1.32 5.32
N LYS A 491 40.53 -2.30 5.76
CA LYS A 491 40.77 -2.57 7.17
C LYS A 491 42.25 -2.68 7.41
N PHE A 492 42.75 -1.95 8.40
CA PHE A 492 44.13 -1.96 8.87
C PHE A 492 44.36 -2.96 9.97
#